data_9dcb8d989ddf8698969aa6d6b4463a50
#
_entry.id   9dcb8d989ddf8698969aa6d6b4463a50
#
_cell.length_a   1.000
_cell.length_b   1.000
_cell.length_c   1.000
_cell.angle_alpha   90.00
_cell.angle_beta   90.00
_cell.angle_gamma   90.00
#
_symmetry.space_group_name_H-M   'P 1'
#
loop_
_entity.id
_entity.type
_entity.pdbx_description
1 polymer ?
#
loop_
_entity_poly.entity_id
_entity_poly.type
_entity_poly.pdbx_seq_one_letter_code
_entity_poly.pdbx_strand_id
1 'polypeptide(L)'
;MTETKVLHWSPAQGRAEQLMLLFHGVGDRAEGLAPLAGQLRQAFPQAVVMAPDGFMAADSGEGGARQWFSLHGVTEQNRPERVQAVLPALTAWVRAAQQASGVGPAATALVGFSQGAICALELAQAEDGLAGRVLAFSGRYATLPRRAPQHTTLHLFHGADDPVIPVRYARVAMQRLAELQGDATIDIAEGVGHAMPPALVDCAIDRLRTHIPHRTWAAALGAVPGLAERAAERGTED
;
A
#
# COMPACT_ATOMS: atom_id res chain seq x y z
N MET A 1 -16.18 22.01 -0.99
CA MET A 1 -15.47 20.80 -0.52
C MET A 1 -14.88 21.15 0.82
N THR A 2 -15.28 20.50 1.90
CA THR A 2 -14.61 20.65 3.20
C THR A 2 -13.16 20.19 3.07
N GLU A 3 -12.23 21.02 3.50
CA GLU A 3 -10.82 20.70 3.50
C GLU A 3 -10.57 19.41 4.29
N THR A 4 -9.98 18.39 3.66
CA THR A 4 -9.68 17.11 4.31
C THR A 4 -8.57 17.34 5.33
N LYS A 5 -8.81 17.00 6.59
CA LYS A 5 -7.77 17.06 7.61
C LYS A 5 -6.62 16.11 7.23
N VAL A 6 -5.39 16.60 7.36
CA VAL A 6 -4.18 15.80 7.11
C VAL A 6 -3.24 15.97 8.31
N LEU A 7 -2.84 14.86 8.91
CA LEU A 7 -1.70 14.86 9.82
C LEU A 7 -0.42 14.79 8.98
N HIS A 8 0.53 15.65 9.32
CA HIS A 8 1.78 15.79 8.59
C HIS A 8 2.96 15.81 9.56
N TRP A 9 3.92 14.94 9.32
CA TRP A 9 5.17 14.87 10.05
C TRP A 9 6.34 15.01 9.07
N SER A 10 7.07 16.10 9.19
CA SER A 10 8.29 16.35 8.44
C SER A 10 9.50 15.63 9.06
N PRO A 11 10.59 15.42 8.32
CA PRO A 11 11.85 14.98 8.88
C PRO A 11 12.32 15.95 9.97
N ALA A 12 13.01 15.40 10.99
CA ALA A 12 13.57 16.24 12.07
C ALA A 12 14.67 17.16 11.55
N GLN A 13 15.40 16.74 10.52
CA GLN A 13 16.51 17.47 9.90
C GLN A 13 16.65 17.08 8.42
N GLY A 14 17.16 18.02 7.62
CA GLY A 14 17.52 17.77 6.24
C GLY A 14 16.34 17.77 5.27
N ARG A 15 16.62 17.29 4.07
CA ARG A 15 15.64 17.15 2.97
C ARG A 15 14.90 15.84 3.12
N ALA A 16 13.63 15.82 2.75
CA ALA A 16 12.85 14.59 2.65
C ALA A 16 13.45 13.66 1.57
N GLU A 17 13.66 12.39 1.93
CA GLU A 17 14.17 11.36 1.01
C GLU A 17 13.09 10.32 0.69
N GLN A 18 12.13 10.12 1.59
CA GLN A 18 11.00 9.21 1.41
C GLN A 18 9.69 9.92 1.75
N LEU A 19 8.61 9.47 1.14
CA LEU A 19 7.25 9.88 1.43
C LEU A 19 6.40 8.66 1.79
N MET A 20 5.76 8.67 2.96
CA MET A 20 4.88 7.60 3.41
C MET A 20 3.46 8.16 3.60
N LEU A 21 2.53 7.67 2.81
CA LEU A 21 1.13 8.11 2.78
C LEU A 21 0.27 7.03 3.45
N LEU A 22 -0.33 7.37 4.60
CA LEU A 22 -1.03 6.43 5.46
C LEU A 22 -2.55 6.56 5.26
N PHE A 23 -3.22 5.45 4.95
CA PHE A 23 -4.67 5.36 4.73
C PHE A 23 -5.32 4.50 5.82
N HIS A 24 -6.17 5.11 6.65
CA HIS A 24 -6.85 4.44 7.77
C HIS A 24 -7.97 3.48 7.32
N GLY A 25 -8.43 2.63 8.24
CA GLY A 25 -9.60 1.78 8.05
C GLY A 25 -10.92 2.55 8.12
N VAL A 26 -12.03 1.93 7.67
CA VAL A 26 -13.37 2.49 7.81
C VAL A 26 -13.71 2.75 9.28
N GLY A 27 -14.33 3.88 9.57
CA GLY A 27 -14.74 4.25 10.92
C GLY A 27 -13.63 4.88 11.77
N ASP A 28 -12.40 4.90 11.28
CA ASP A 28 -11.26 5.57 11.90
C ASP A 28 -11.01 6.94 11.24
N ARG A 29 -9.88 7.55 11.50
CA ARG A 29 -9.40 8.82 10.97
C ARG A 29 -7.87 8.88 11.05
N ALA A 30 -7.29 9.95 10.53
CA ALA A 30 -5.85 10.16 10.48
C ALA A 30 -5.15 9.92 11.83
N GLU A 31 -5.77 10.33 12.95
CA GLU A 31 -5.22 10.18 14.30
C GLU A 31 -4.99 8.72 14.73
N GLY A 32 -5.83 7.80 14.29
CA GLY A 32 -5.67 6.37 14.57
C GLY A 32 -4.36 5.79 14.01
N LEU A 33 -3.79 6.44 12.99
CA LEU A 33 -2.51 6.04 12.40
C LEU A 33 -1.28 6.71 13.04
N ALA A 34 -1.45 7.58 14.04
CA ALA A 34 -0.33 8.26 14.69
C ALA A 34 0.70 7.29 15.33
N PRO A 35 0.32 6.17 15.96
CA PRO A 35 1.28 5.17 16.45
C PRO A 35 2.15 4.57 15.32
N LEU A 36 1.53 4.18 14.21
CA LEU A 36 2.24 3.67 13.02
C LEU A 36 3.17 4.73 12.44
N ALA A 37 2.69 5.97 12.30
CA ALA A 37 3.51 7.10 11.85
C ALA A 37 4.74 7.30 12.74
N GLY A 38 4.60 7.17 14.07
CA GLY A 38 5.70 7.24 15.02
C GLY A 38 6.77 6.18 14.78
N GLN A 39 6.37 4.91 14.56
CA GLN A 39 7.29 3.80 14.28
C GLN A 39 8.00 3.98 12.95
N LEU A 40 7.27 4.37 11.89
CA LEU A 40 7.85 4.62 10.57
C LEU A 40 8.87 5.78 10.61
N ARG A 41 8.57 6.87 11.31
CA ARG A 41 9.50 8.00 11.47
C ARG A 41 10.75 7.64 12.26
N GLN A 42 10.63 6.78 13.26
CA GLN A 42 11.79 6.25 13.99
C GLN A 42 12.66 5.37 13.09
N ALA A 43 12.05 4.56 12.26
CA ALA A 43 12.74 3.66 11.34
C ALA A 43 13.37 4.39 10.14
N PHE A 44 12.74 5.49 9.70
CA PHE A 44 13.11 6.32 8.53
C PHE A 44 13.10 7.81 8.91
N PRO A 45 14.16 8.31 9.57
CA PRO A 45 14.20 9.68 10.11
C PRO A 45 14.08 10.79 9.07
N GLN A 46 14.39 10.48 7.79
CA GLN A 46 14.29 11.41 6.66
C GLN A 46 12.98 11.29 5.88
N ALA A 47 12.03 10.47 6.37
CA ALA A 47 10.73 10.36 5.74
C ALA A 47 9.80 11.53 6.11
N VAL A 48 9.08 12.04 5.12
CA VAL A 48 7.81 12.73 5.34
C VAL A 48 6.74 11.66 5.50
N VAL A 49 5.93 11.79 6.56
CA VAL A 49 4.76 10.91 6.76
C VAL A 49 3.51 11.77 6.74
N MET A 50 2.51 11.39 5.97
CA MET A 50 1.22 12.07 5.90
C MET A 50 0.07 11.08 6.07
N ALA A 51 -0.95 11.47 6.84
CA ALA A 51 -2.16 10.69 7.03
C ALA A 51 -3.38 11.61 6.81
N PRO A 52 -4.09 11.50 5.70
CA PRO A 52 -5.33 12.23 5.47
C PRO A 52 -6.51 11.50 6.11
N ASP A 53 -7.52 12.25 6.49
CA ASP A 53 -8.84 11.70 6.76
C ASP A 53 -9.47 11.14 5.48
N GLY A 54 -10.23 10.07 5.60
CA GLY A 54 -11.08 9.57 4.50
C GLY A 54 -12.01 10.69 4.00
N PHE A 55 -12.26 10.73 2.71
CA PHE A 55 -12.97 11.86 2.07
C PHE A 55 -14.45 11.95 2.44
N MET A 56 -15.01 10.92 3.06
CA MET A 56 -16.42 10.85 3.45
C MET A 56 -16.54 10.66 4.96
N ALA A 57 -17.64 11.19 5.55
CA ALA A 57 -18.07 10.75 6.87
C ALA A 57 -18.40 9.26 6.82
N ALA A 58 -18.09 8.53 7.90
CA ALA A 58 -18.44 7.11 7.99
C ALA A 58 -19.97 6.92 8.04
N ASP A 59 -20.45 5.81 7.48
CA ASP A 59 -21.88 5.47 7.45
C ASP A 59 -22.48 5.30 8.85
N SER A 60 -21.65 5.02 9.87
CA SER A 60 -22.07 4.96 11.28
C SER A 60 -22.53 6.30 11.84
N GLY A 61 -22.13 7.41 11.23
CA GLY A 61 -22.46 8.77 11.70
C GLY A 61 -21.81 9.16 13.03
N GLU A 62 -20.95 8.32 13.60
CA GLU A 62 -20.36 8.52 14.92
C GLU A 62 -19.17 9.48 14.89
N GLY A 63 -19.18 10.47 15.80
CA GLY A 63 -18.03 11.18 16.37
C GLY A 63 -16.89 11.64 15.43
N GLY A 64 -17.17 11.96 14.17
CA GLY A 64 -16.15 12.37 13.20
C GLY A 64 -15.43 11.20 12.52
N ALA A 65 -15.90 9.97 12.68
CA ALA A 65 -15.43 8.78 11.96
C ALA A 65 -15.46 8.99 10.44
N ARG A 66 -14.44 8.47 9.74
CA ARG A 66 -14.24 8.69 8.31
C ARG A 66 -14.18 7.37 7.54
N GLN A 67 -14.38 7.46 6.23
CA GLN A 67 -14.25 6.34 5.29
C GLN A 67 -13.82 6.83 3.91
N TRP A 68 -13.29 5.93 3.10
CA TRP A 68 -12.90 6.22 1.71
C TRP A 68 -14.08 6.03 0.77
N PHE A 69 -14.84 4.97 0.98
CA PHE A 69 -16.08 4.67 0.25
C PHE A 69 -17.11 4.06 1.21
N SER A 70 -18.41 4.26 0.92
CA SER A 70 -19.49 3.75 1.76
C SER A 70 -19.54 2.23 1.75
N LEU A 71 -19.74 1.63 2.93
CA LEU A 71 -20.02 0.20 3.11
C LEU A 71 -21.53 -0.10 3.19
N HIS A 72 -22.39 0.92 3.22
CA HIS A 72 -23.83 0.71 3.25
C HIS A 72 -24.32 -0.03 2.00
N GLY A 73 -24.87 -1.22 2.16
CA GLY A 73 -25.32 -2.06 1.04
C GLY A 73 -24.17 -2.52 0.11
N VAL A 74 -22.91 -2.59 0.61
CA VAL A 74 -21.80 -3.13 -0.17
C VAL A 74 -21.96 -4.63 -0.38
N THR A 75 -21.70 -5.07 -1.60
CA THR A 75 -21.66 -6.48 -2.01
C THR A 75 -20.37 -6.75 -2.78
N GLU A 76 -20.07 -8.01 -3.05
CA GLU A 76 -18.91 -8.37 -3.88
C GLU A 76 -19.05 -7.79 -5.31
N GLN A 77 -20.29 -7.70 -5.82
CA GLN A 77 -20.57 -7.20 -7.18
C GLN A 77 -20.40 -5.69 -7.30
N ASN A 78 -20.79 -4.91 -6.29
CA ASN A 78 -20.74 -3.44 -6.36
C ASN A 78 -19.51 -2.81 -5.69
N ARG A 79 -18.74 -3.59 -4.92
CA ARG A 79 -17.49 -3.11 -4.28
C ARG A 79 -16.50 -2.52 -5.28
N PRO A 80 -16.22 -3.17 -6.44
CA PRO A 80 -15.26 -2.63 -7.40
C PRO A 80 -15.63 -1.22 -7.88
N GLU A 81 -16.88 -0.97 -8.22
CA GLU A 81 -17.36 0.33 -8.67
C GLU A 81 -17.18 1.41 -7.58
N ARG A 82 -17.52 1.09 -6.31
CA ARG A 82 -17.37 2.01 -5.19
C ARG A 82 -15.91 2.39 -4.94
N VAL A 83 -15.01 1.42 -5.03
CA VAL A 83 -13.57 1.67 -4.89
C VAL A 83 -13.06 2.49 -6.07
N GLN A 84 -13.43 2.14 -7.30
CA GLN A 84 -13.03 2.88 -8.49
C GLN A 84 -13.46 4.36 -8.44
N ALA A 85 -14.63 4.66 -7.85
CA ALA A 85 -15.13 6.02 -7.74
C ALA A 85 -14.24 6.95 -6.88
N VAL A 86 -13.50 6.43 -5.91
CA VAL A 86 -12.63 7.25 -5.04
C VAL A 86 -11.19 7.38 -5.59
N LEU A 87 -10.76 6.49 -6.48
CA LEU A 87 -9.37 6.47 -6.94
C LEU A 87 -8.90 7.78 -7.60
N PRO A 88 -9.69 8.47 -8.46
CA PRO A 88 -9.23 9.72 -9.06
C PRO A 88 -8.88 10.79 -8.02
N ALA A 89 -9.68 10.95 -6.97
CA ALA A 89 -9.43 11.90 -5.90
C ALA A 89 -8.20 11.50 -5.06
N LEU A 90 -8.05 10.21 -4.76
CA LEU A 90 -6.86 9.70 -4.06
C LEU A 90 -5.59 9.85 -4.90
N THR A 91 -5.62 9.53 -6.18
CA THR A 91 -4.48 9.75 -7.10
C THR A 91 -4.06 11.20 -7.14
N ALA A 92 -5.02 12.12 -7.27
CA ALA A 92 -4.74 13.56 -7.25
C ALA A 92 -4.10 14.00 -5.92
N TRP A 93 -4.60 13.48 -4.80
CA TRP A 93 -4.05 13.76 -3.47
C TRP A 93 -2.62 13.22 -3.32
N VAL A 94 -2.34 11.97 -3.76
CA VAL A 94 -0.99 11.38 -3.74
C VAL A 94 -0.01 12.23 -4.53
N ARG A 95 -0.37 12.66 -5.74
CA ARG A 95 0.48 13.50 -6.58
C ARG A 95 0.73 14.87 -5.94
N ALA A 96 -0.28 15.48 -5.32
CA ALA A 96 -0.13 16.73 -4.60
C ALA A 96 0.83 16.59 -3.40
N ALA A 97 0.74 15.48 -2.65
CA ALA A 97 1.65 15.17 -1.55
C ALA A 97 3.11 14.96 -2.04
N GLN A 98 3.30 14.28 -3.16
CA GLN A 98 4.62 14.13 -3.80
C GLN A 98 5.21 15.48 -4.21
N GLN A 99 4.40 16.32 -4.85
CA GLN A 99 4.83 17.67 -5.24
C GLN A 99 5.18 18.52 -4.03
N ALA A 100 4.35 18.53 -2.99
CA ALA A 100 4.56 19.33 -1.78
C ALA A 100 5.80 18.88 -0.98
N SER A 101 6.09 17.58 -0.94
CA SER A 101 7.26 17.02 -0.24
C SER A 101 8.55 17.08 -1.07
N GLY A 102 8.44 17.25 -2.39
CA GLY A 102 9.56 17.12 -3.33
C GLY A 102 10.09 15.69 -3.49
N VAL A 103 9.31 14.68 -3.05
CA VAL A 103 9.66 13.26 -3.14
C VAL A 103 8.90 12.63 -4.30
N GLY A 104 9.63 12.01 -5.23
CA GLY A 104 9.04 11.36 -6.40
C GLY A 104 8.40 9.99 -6.10
N PRO A 105 7.67 9.44 -7.10
CA PRO A 105 6.94 8.17 -6.96
C PRO A 105 7.80 7.00 -6.50
N ALA A 106 9.03 6.86 -7.01
CA ALA A 106 9.91 5.73 -6.67
C ALA A 106 10.27 5.67 -5.18
N ALA A 107 10.29 6.81 -4.48
CA ALA A 107 10.57 6.94 -3.05
C ALA A 107 9.28 7.16 -2.22
N THR A 108 8.11 6.96 -2.83
CA THR A 108 6.80 7.04 -2.15
C THR A 108 6.32 5.64 -1.79
N ALA A 109 5.82 5.48 -0.56
CA ALA A 109 5.11 4.29 -0.09
C ALA A 109 3.66 4.63 0.27
N LEU A 110 2.70 3.85 -0.26
CA LEU A 110 1.30 3.87 0.19
C LEU A 110 1.14 2.81 1.27
N VAL A 111 0.72 3.20 2.44
CA VAL A 111 0.55 2.32 3.60
C VAL A 111 -0.92 2.34 4.00
N GLY A 112 -1.59 1.22 3.93
CA GLY A 112 -3.03 1.18 4.22
C GLY A 112 -3.40 0.09 5.21
N PHE A 113 -4.43 0.37 6.01
CA PHE A 113 -5.08 -0.62 6.86
C PHE A 113 -6.52 -0.83 6.42
N SER A 114 -6.96 -2.10 6.32
CA SER A 114 -8.35 -2.46 6.03
C SER A 114 -8.87 -1.77 4.76
N GLN A 115 -9.87 -0.89 4.86
CA GLN A 115 -10.38 -0.11 3.73
C GLN A 115 -9.29 0.74 3.05
N GLY A 116 -8.37 1.33 3.84
CA GLY A 116 -7.22 2.06 3.31
C GLY A 116 -6.24 1.17 2.54
N ALA A 117 -6.08 -0.10 2.95
CA ALA A 117 -5.27 -1.08 2.22
C ALA A 117 -5.92 -1.47 0.88
N ILE A 118 -7.26 -1.58 0.83
CA ILE A 118 -7.99 -1.77 -0.43
C ILE A 118 -7.68 -0.61 -1.38
N CYS A 119 -7.80 0.63 -0.91
CA CYS A 119 -7.49 1.82 -1.71
C CYS A 119 -6.04 1.82 -2.20
N ALA A 120 -5.06 1.51 -1.35
CA ALA A 120 -3.65 1.49 -1.73
C ALA A 120 -3.34 0.44 -2.81
N LEU A 121 -3.91 -0.77 -2.70
CA LEU A 121 -3.77 -1.83 -3.70
C LEU A 121 -4.40 -1.45 -5.04
N GLU A 122 -5.61 -0.89 -5.01
CA GLU A 122 -6.34 -0.49 -6.22
C GLU A 122 -5.72 0.75 -6.89
N LEU A 123 -5.12 1.68 -6.12
CA LEU A 123 -4.33 2.78 -6.67
C LEU A 123 -3.13 2.26 -7.48
N ALA A 124 -2.35 1.32 -6.92
CA ALA A 124 -1.21 0.73 -7.62
C ALA A 124 -1.64 -0.07 -8.85
N GLN A 125 -2.84 -0.66 -8.83
CA GLN A 125 -3.40 -1.39 -9.96
C GLN A 125 -3.94 -0.46 -11.06
N ALA A 126 -4.54 0.67 -10.67
CA ALA A 126 -5.07 1.66 -11.61
C ALA A 126 -3.95 2.47 -12.28
N GLU A 127 -2.91 2.80 -11.53
CA GLU A 127 -1.77 3.59 -12.01
C GLU A 127 -0.45 2.99 -11.50
N ASP A 128 0.13 2.09 -12.29
CA ASP A 128 1.43 1.49 -12.00
C ASP A 128 2.52 2.57 -11.99
N GLY A 129 3.32 2.56 -10.92
CA GLY A 129 4.36 3.56 -10.71
C GLY A 129 3.88 4.87 -10.06
N LEU A 130 2.62 4.98 -9.62
CA LEU A 130 2.17 6.08 -8.76
C LEU A 130 2.97 6.13 -7.45
N ALA A 131 3.37 4.97 -6.94
CA ALA A 131 4.26 4.81 -5.79
C ALA A 131 5.20 3.61 -5.98
N GLY A 132 6.40 3.67 -5.41
CA GLY A 132 7.39 2.58 -5.49
C GLY A 132 7.03 1.38 -4.61
N ARG A 133 6.22 1.59 -3.57
CA ARG A 133 5.82 0.57 -2.59
C ARG A 133 4.35 0.69 -2.19
N VAL A 134 3.72 -0.45 -1.95
CA VAL A 134 2.46 -0.56 -1.21
C VAL A 134 2.65 -1.50 -0.02
N LEU A 135 2.25 -1.07 1.16
CA LEU A 135 2.15 -1.87 2.37
C LEU A 135 0.67 -2.00 2.74
N ALA A 136 0.10 -3.16 2.49
CA ALA A 136 -1.33 -3.42 2.68
C ALA A 136 -1.56 -4.32 3.90
N PHE A 137 -2.04 -3.72 5.00
CA PHE A 137 -2.38 -4.43 6.24
C PHE A 137 -3.85 -4.82 6.26
N SER A 138 -4.15 -6.10 6.47
CA SER A 138 -5.51 -6.65 6.58
C SER A 138 -6.44 -6.15 5.48
N GLY A 139 -5.91 -6.09 4.24
CA GLY A 139 -6.62 -5.61 3.06
C GLY A 139 -6.95 -6.72 2.07
N ARG A 140 -7.59 -6.34 0.97
CA ARG A 140 -7.87 -7.20 -0.17
C ARG A 140 -7.99 -6.38 -1.45
N TYR A 141 -7.86 -6.99 -2.60
CA TYR A 141 -8.30 -6.38 -3.84
C TYR A 141 -9.83 -6.32 -3.92
N ALA A 142 -10.37 -5.26 -4.51
CA ALA A 142 -11.79 -5.19 -4.89
C ALA A 142 -12.08 -6.15 -6.06
N THR A 143 -11.11 -6.22 -7.00
CA THR A 143 -11.08 -7.21 -8.09
C THR A 143 -9.65 -7.71 -8.25
N LEU A 144 -9.45 -9.03 -8.30
CA LEU A 144 -8.10 -9.58 -8.51
C LEU A 144 -7.46 -9.02 -9.79
N PRO A 145 -6.17 -8.67 -9.75
CA PRO A 145 -5.50 -8.02 -10.86
C PRO A 145 -5.42 -8.93 -12.10
N ARG A 146 -5.56 -8.33 -13.28
CA ARG A 146 -5.34 -9.02 -14.57
C ARG A 146 -3.89 -8.95 -15.03
N ARG A 147 -3.11 -8.02 -14.48
CA ARG A 147 -1.66 -7.83 -14.68
C ARG A 147 -1.05 -7.30 -13.39
N ALA A 148 0.17 -7.72 -13.09
CA ALA A 148 0.89 -7.20 -11.93
C ALA A 148 1.48 -5.82 -12.24
N PRO A 149 1.54 -4.91 -11.25
CA PRO A 149 2.32 -3.69 -11.37
C PRO A 149 3.81 -4.01 -11.61
N GLN A 150 4.45 -3.30 -12.53
CA GLN A 150 5.85 -3.47 -12.90
C GLN A 150 6.78 -2.50 -12.14
N HIS A 151 6.24 -1.34 -11.76
CA HIS A 151 6.99 -0.27 -11.11
C HIS A 151 6.69 -0.14 -9.61
N THR A 152 5.72 -0.89 -9.10
CA THR A 152 5.31 -0.90 -7.70
C THR A 152 5.53 -2.27 -7.07
N THR A 153 6.29 -2.35 -5.98
CA THR A 153 6.41 -3.57 -5.17
C THR A 153 5.30 -3.61 -4.13
N LEU A 154 4.67 -4.76 -3.96
CA LEU A 154 3.53 -4.96 -3.08
C LEU A 154 3.91 -5.81 -1.86
N HIS A 155 3.60 -5.34 -0.66
CA HIS A 155 3.81 -6.07 0.58
C HIS A 155 2.47 -6.25 1.29
N LEU A 156 2.02 -7.50 1.44
CA LEU A 156 0.76 -7.87 2.08
C LEU A 156 1.03 -8.35 3.51
N PHE A 157 0.35 -7.77 4.50
CA PHE A 157 0.46 -8.14 5.91
C PHE A 157 -0.92 -8.50 6.44
N HIS A 158 -1.08 -9.69 7.04
CA HIS A 158 -2.40 -10.16 7.45
C HIS A 158 -2.37 -10.98 8.73
N GLY A 159 -3.41 -10.82 9.56
CA GLY A 159 -3.67 -11.75 10.66
C GLY A 159 -4.30 -13.03 10.15
N ALA A 160 -3.82 -14.20 10.61
CA ALA A 160 -4.36 -15.50 10.20
C ALA A 160 -5.84 -15.66 10.60
N ASP A 161 -6.21 -15.08 11.74
CA ASP A 161 -7.54 -15.20 12.36
C ASP A 161 -8.42 -13.96 12.12
N ASP A 162 -8.15 -13.19 11.05
CA ASP A 162 -8.91 -11.99 10.71
C ASP A 162 -10.38 -12.33 10.39
N PRO A 163 -11.35 -11.91 11.25
CA PRO A 163 -12.77 -12.21 11.04
C PRO A 163 -13.46 -11.21 10.11
N VAL A 164 -12.84 -10.06 9.81
CA VAL A 164 -13.42 -8.95 9.02
C VAL A 164 -13.05 -9.11 7.55
N ILE A 165 -11.75 -9.22 7.26
CA ILE A 165 -11.23 -9.56 5.92
C ILE A 165 -10.43 -10.86 6.06
N PRO A 166 -11.05 -12.02 5.84
CA PRO A 166 -10.37 -13.31 6.00
C PRO A 166 -9.06 -13.40 5.21
N VAL A 167 -8.03 -13.97 5.83
CA VAL A 167 -6.66 -14.10 5.28
C VAL A 167 -6.61 -14.78 3.90
N ARG A 168 -7.62 -15.58 3.55
CA ARG A 168 -7.73 -16.19 2.21
C ARG A 168 -7.66 -15.16 1.08
N TYR A 169 -8.15 -13.93 1.30
CA TYR A 169 -8.07 -12.89 0.28
C TYR A 169 -6.63 -12.46 0.00
N ALA A 170 -5.80 -12.34 1.03
CA ALA A 170 -4.38 -12.03 0.87
C ALA A 170 -3.63 -13.20 0.21
N ARG A 171 -3.94 -14.45 0.59
CA ARG A 171 -3.35 -15.66 -0.02
C ARG A 171 -3.69 -15.77 -1.51
N VAL A 172 -4.97 -15.58 -1.88
CA VAL A 172 -5.41 -15.61 -3.29
C VAL A 172 -4.81 -14.44 -4.08
N ALA A 173 -4.71 -13.26 -3.49
CA ALA A 173 -4.03 -12.11 -4.12
C ALA A 173 -2.54 -12.42 -4.37
N MET A 174 -1.83 -12.99 -3.40
CA MET A 174 -0.43 -13.37 -3.55
C MET A 174 -0.23 -14.43 -4.62
N GLN A 175 -1.07 -15.48 -4.63
CA GLN A 175 -1.04 -16.49 -5.69
C GLN A 175 -1.24 -15.86 -7.06
N ARG A 176 -2.25 -14.98 -7.20
CA ARG A 176 -2.53 -14.30 -8.45
C ARG A 176 -1.38 -13.41 -8.92
N LEU A 177 -0.74 -12.68 -7.99
CA LEU A 177 0.43 -11.85 -8.29
C LEU A 177 1.63 -12.69 -8.72
N ALA A 178 1.85 -13.87 -8.11
CA ALA A 178 2.91 -14.79 -8.51
C ALA A 178 2.68 -15.34 -9.92
N GLU A 179 1.44 -15.75 -10.27
CA GLU A 179 1.06 -16.17 -11.64
C GLU A 179 1.34 -15.08 -12.68
N LEU A 180 1.23 -13.81 -12.28
CA LEU A 180 1.48 -12.64 -13.11
C LEU A 180 2.94 -12.15 -13.04
N GLN A 181 3.84 -12.89 -12.39
CA GLN A 181 5.24 -12.52 -12.15
C GLN A 181 5.40 -11.16 -11.46
N GLY A 182 4.47 -10.81 -10.58
CA GLY A 182 4.47 -9.56 -9.81
C GLY A 182 5.51 -9.56 -8.69
N ASP A 183 6.06 -8.40 -8.43
CA ASP A 183 6.98 -8.18 -7.32
C ASP A 183 6.17 -7.99 -6.02
N ALA A 184 5.91 -9.09 -5.32
CA ALA A 184 5.06 -9.10 -4.13
C ALA A 184 5.59 -10.01 -3.03
N THR A 185 5.29 -9.67 -1.77
CA THR A 185 5.51 -10.51 -0.58
C THR A 185 4.26 -10.61 0.26
N ILE A 186 4.17 -11.66 1.09
CA ILE A 186 3.11 -11.83 2.07
C ILE A 186 3.69 -12.26 3.42
N ASP A 187 3.27 -11.60 4.49
CA ASP A 187 3.61 -11.92 5.87
C ASP A 187 2.31 -12.15 6.65
N ILE A 188 2.15 -13.32 7.25
CA ILE A 188 0.94 -13.72 7.98
C ILE A 188 1.31 -13.98 9.44
N ALA A 189 0.57 -13.37 10.37
CA ALA A 189 0.75 -13.55 11.80
C ALA A 189 -0.34 -14.47 12.37
N GLU A 190 0.08 -15.61 12.91
CA GLU A 190 -0.82 -16.54 13.61
C GLU A 190 -1.35 -15.94 14.91
N GLY A 191 -2.58 -16.25 15.27
CA GLY A 191 -3.22 -15.73 16.48
C GLY A 191 -3.62 -14.25 16.40
N VAL A 192 -3.52 -13.62 15.23
CA VAL A 192 -3.83 -12.21 15.02
C VAL A 192 -5.11 -12.07 14.22
N GLY A 193 -6.04 -11.25 14.73
CA GLY A 193 -7.28 -10.85 14.06
C GLY A 193 -7.11 -9.67 13.11
N HIS A 194 -8.15 -8.83 13.01
CA HIS A 194 -8.17 -7.63 12.16
C HIS A 194 -7.40 -6.46 12.80
N ALA A 195 -6.07 -6.50 12.76
CA ALA A 195 -5.19 -5.54 13.45
C ALA A 195 -3.83 -5.37 12.76
N MET A 196 -3.10 -4.35 13.18
CA MET A 196 -1.69 -4.09 12.84
C MET A 196 -0.83 -4.25 14.11
N PRO A 197 -0.55 -5.48 14.58
CA PRO A 197 0.29 -5.67 15.75
C PRO A 197 1.75 -5.25 15.46
N PRO A 198 2.53 -4.94 16.50
CA PRO A 198 3.93 -4.52 16.35
C PRO A 198 4.74 -5.48 15.46
N ALA A 199 4.55 -6.79 15.61
CA ALA A 199 5.27 -7.79 14.81
C ALA A 199 5.05 -7.64 13.28
N LEU A 200 3.82 -7.33 12.83
CA LEU A 200 3.57 -7.08 11.41
C LEU A 200 4.11 -5.72 10.95
N VAL A 201 4.13 -4.72 11.84
CA VAL A 201 4.73 -3.41 11.54
C VAL A 201 6.25 -3.54 11.43
N ASP A 202 6.89 -4.32 12.31
CA ASP A 202 8.32 -4.61 12.24
C ASP A 202 8.67 -5.34 10.93
N CYS A 203 7.88 -6.35 10.53
CA CYS A 203 8.01 -7.01 9.22
C CYS A 203 7.92 -5.98 8.07
N ALA A 204 6.97 -5.04 8.15
CA ALA A 204 6.81 -4.02 7.10
C ALA A 204 8.03 -3.08 7.01
N ILE A 205 8.58 -2.68 8.15
CA ILE A 205 9.82 -1.89 8.22
C ILE A 205 10.99 -2.68 7.62
N ASP A 206 11.10 -3.96 7.95
CA ASP A 206 12.15 -4.83 7.40
C ASP A 206 12.00 -5.01 5.89
N ARG A 207 10.78 -5.19 5.37
CA ARG A 207 10.51 -5.24 3.93
C ARG A 207 10.94 -3.95 3.22
N LEU A 208 10.63 -2.79 3.80
CA LEU A 208 11.07 -1.50 3.24
C LEU A 208 12.59 -1.35 3.19
N ARG A 209 13.32 -1.91 4.18
CA ARG A 209 14.77 -1.80 4.29
C ARG A 209 15.52 -2.82 3.45
N THR A 210 15.01 -4.03 3.34
CA THR A 210 15.79 -5.19 2.87
C THR A 210 15.31 -5.76 1.54
N HIS A 211 14.03 -5.56 1.16
CA HIS A 211 13.51 -6.10 -0.10
C HIS A 211 14.05 -5.35 -1.30
N ILE A 212 14.79 -6.05 -2.16
CA ILE A 212 15.28 -5.51 -3.42
C ILE A 212 14.23 -5.77 -4.50
N PRO A 213 13.66 -4.74 -5.13
CA PRO A 213 12.65 -4.91 -6.18
C PRO A 213 13.16 -5.73 -7.37
N HIS A 214 12.31 -6.55 -7.96
CA HIS A 214 12.64 -7.33 -9.17
C HIS A 214 13.19 -6.43 -10.30
N ARG A 215 12.61 -5.23 -10.49
CA ARG A 215 13.10 -4.25 -11.47
C ARG A 215 14.55 -3.79 -11.23
N THR A 216 14.98 -3.73 -9.96
CA THR A 216 16.36 -3.37 -9.60
C THR A 216 17.30 -4.49 -10.00
N TRP A 217 16.94 -5.75 -9.76
CA TRP A 217 17.71 -6.91 -10.21
C TRP A 217 17.78 -6.99 -11.73
N ALA A 218 16.64 -6.81 -12.42
CA ALA A 218 16.61 -6.81 -13.88
C ALA A 218 17.53 -5.74 -14.48
N ALA A 219 17.51 -4.52 -13.91
CA ALA A 219 18.40 -3.44 -14.34
C ALA A 219 19.88 -3.78 -14.09
N ALA A 220 20.21 -4.35 -12.93
CA ALA A 220 21.57 -4.76 -12.59
C ALA A 220 22.09 -5.88 -13.51
N LEU A 221 21.26 -6.87 -13.85
CA LEU A 221 21.61 -7.95 -14.77
C LEU A 221 21.79 -7.44 -16.20
N GLY A 222 20.99 -6.49 -16.65
CA GLY A 222 21.13 -5.85 -17.97
C GLY A 222 22.36 -4.95 -18.08
N ALA A 223 22.86 -4.44 -16.95
CA ALA A 223 24.09 -3.63 -16.91
C ALA A 223 25.37 -4.47 -16.98
N VAL A 224 25.30 -5.81 -16.78
CA VAL A 224 26.46 -6.71 -16.90
C VAL A 224 26.53 -7.27 -18.33
N PRO A 225 27.55 -6.92 -19.15
CA PRO A 225 27.67 -7.40 -20.51
C PRO A 225 27.62 -8.94 -20.62
N GLY A 226 26.74 -9.46 -21.48
CA GLY A 226 26.57 -10.90 -21.74
C GLY A 226 25.76 -11.70 -20.71
N LEU A 227 25.26 -11.11 -19.61
CA LEU A 227 24.35 -11.81 -18.68
C LEU A 227 22.92 -11.87 -19.19
N ALA A 228 22.45 -10.82 -19.87
CA ALA A 228 21.12 -10.77 -20.50
C ALA A 228 21.01 -11.79 -21.65
N GLU A 229 22.08 -11.98 -22.45
CA GLU A 229 22.12 -12.96 -23.54
C GLU A 229 22.09 -14.40 -23.02
N ARG A 230 22.85 -14.71 -21.98
CA ARG A 230 22.86 -16.04 -21.33
C ARG A 230 21.56 -16.41 -20.60
N ALA A 231 20.76 -15.42 -20.17
CA ALA A 231 19.45 -15.66 -19.60
C ALA A 231 18.40 -15.97 -20.69
N ALA A 232 18.50 -15.33 -21.83
CA ALA A 232 17.62 -15.58 -22.99
C ALA A 232 17.89 -16.97 -23.62
N GLU A 233 19.14 -17.42 -23.71
CA GLU A 233 19.52 -18.73 -24.25
C GLU A 233 19.02 -19.90 -23.41
N ARG A 234 18.96 -19.75 -22.06
CA ARG A 234 18.43 -20.79 -21.15
C ARG A 234 16.91 -20.90 -21.12
N GLY A 235 16.17 -19.89 -21.61
CA GLY A 235 14.71 -19.90 -21.69
C GLY A 235 14.14 -20.54 -22.96
N THR A 236 14.99 -21.00 -23.89
CA THR A 236 14.59 -21.63 -25.16
C THR A 236 14.86 -23.14 -25.24
N GLU A 237 15.35 -23.76 -24.15
CA GLU A 237 15.68 -25.20 -24.08
C GLU A 237 14.69 -26.05 -23.25
N ASP A 238 13.49 -25.52 -22.88
CA ASP A 238 12.42 -26.30 -22.25
C ASP A 238 11.18 -26.44 -23.15
#